data_ec0ffbaf4a7546ebb6acc24be1d7c03d
#
_entry.id   ec0ffbaf4a7546ebb6acc24be1d7c03d
#
_cell.length_a   1.000
_cell.length_b   1.000
_cell.length_c   1.000
_cell.angle_alpha   90.00
_cell.angle_beta   90.00
_cell.angle_gamma   90.00
#
_symmetry.space_group_name_H-M   'P 1'
#
loop_
_entity.id
_entity.type
_entity.pdbx_description
1 polymer ?
#
loop_
_entity_poly.entity_id
_entity_poly.type
_entity_poly.pdbx_seq_one_letter_code
_entity_poly.pdbx_strand_id
1 'polypeptide(L)'
;MATKMTRNRLMTFAALATFAPAVVLADGALKPKVLMVMMDGVRGDVVENAPMPNLLALREGRWRPGYKGFSTLTAHTLYDARPSSAANHCAIATGVTAAKSKIFKNGDTPNGNFGEWPSWLARLVEAKPGTKALYTYSWKGDIELSPHPNVRNLRLPTVCDVNWPTVPGSYAEYASTIPKIMASDDAPDAVIYFIDIADLGGHRTGFYPYGKEYLHDARLVDRIIGDTLAAIASRPQFANEDWLFLITSDHGGYGKSHGIWGGHATTIPVIVAGRHVPQGCITGMPRNFDLASLALTHFGLDVKKMNLDSKPLGAPSVPKTRGLADGLAAYLPFSEAKPANAVTGGIAAQAHGKTVSGVDGGLFGRCLRVAADEKGACGVSLDGSEKLDFENGADFTVALWLRLDEPQAPQAPIFANKDWTTGKNPGIVLVGARKTDAVKQLGVCFNCGLSSDEKRIDMGTFDIDYGEWCFYAVTRRADGVLTIYQGGQDGHLYWIAEDASALALKTGLPFWIGQDGTGKCKVSLKGDVDDFALWTRALTREEVRRIHDAGRKGHDLGSLVKAR
;
A
#
# COMPACT_ATOMS: atom_id res chain seq x y z
N MET A 1 -37.93 12.27 -45.50
CA MET A 1 -36.75 13.10 -45.15
C MET A 1 -36.81 13.41 -43.67
N ALA A 2 -36.04 12.73 -42.87
CA ALA A 2 -35.87 12.99 -41.44
C ALA A 2 -34.39 12.75 -41.10
N THR A 3 -33.74 13.84 -40.82
CA THR A 3 -32.30 13.94 -40.62
C THR A 3 -31.91 13.37 -39.24
N LYS A 4 -31.08 12.34 -39.19
CA LYS A 4 -30.46 11.82 -37.99
C LYS A 4 -29.38 12.79 -37.49
N MET A 5 -29.59 13.39 -36.32
CA MET A 5 -28.55 14.09 -35.58
C MET A 5 -27.73 13.08 -34.81
N THR A 6 -26.52 12.86 -35.26
CA THR A 6 -25.46 12.15 -34.53
C THR A 6 -24.91 13.08 -33.44
N ARG A 7 -25.12 12.72 -32.18
CA ARG A 7 -24.43 13.37 -31.04
C ARG A 7 -23.01 12.81 -30.92
N ASN A 8 -22.02 13.57 -31.38
CA ASN A 8 -20.63 13.36 -31.03
C ASN A 8 -20.43 13.66 -29.54
N ARG A 9 -20.16 12.64 -28.75
CA ARG A 9 -19.61 12.81 -27.42
C ARG A 9 -18.11 13.13 -27.58
N LEU A 10 -17.75 14.37 -27.35
CA LEU A 10 -16.36 14.74 -27.11
C LEU A 10 -15.91 14.04 -25.81
N MET A 11 -15.02 13.07 -25.96
CA MET A 11 -14.20 12.60 -24.84
C MET A 11 -13.20 13.72 -24.51
N THR A 12 -13.44 14.39 -23.40
CA THR A 12 -12.47 15.31 -22.83
C THR A 12 -11.36 14.47 -22.18
N PHE A 13 -10.26 14.29 -22.90
CA PHE A 13 -9.03 13.81 -22.28
C PHE A 13 -8.58 14.87 -21.28
N ALA A 14 -8.73 14.61 -20.00
CA ALA A 14 -8.06 15.37 -18.96
C ALA A 14 -6.55 15.13 -19.14
N ALA A 15 -5.83 16.12 -19.62
CA ALA A 15 -4.39 16.11 -19.67
C ALA A 15 -3.88 15.98 -18.23
N LEU A 16 -3.28 14.84 -17.91
CA LEU A 16 -2.52 14.66 -16.66
C LEU A 16 -1.39 15.71 -16.66
N ALA A 17 -1.57 16.75 -15.90
CA ALA A 17 -0.50 17.71 -15.64
C ALA A 17 0.56 17.00 -14.77
N THR A 18 1.64 16.56 -15.41
CA THR A 18 2.83 16.08 -14.72
C THR A 18 3.51 17.27 -14.04
N PHE A 19 3.59 17.24 -12.73
CA PHE A 19 4.28 18.26 -11.96
C PHE A 19 5.80 18.00 -12.07
N ALA A 20 6.48 18.71 -12.96
CA ALA A 20 7.92 18.92 -12.86
C ALA A 20 8.10 20.29 -12.17
N PRO A 21 8.70 20.36 -10.98
CA PRO A 21 9.00 21.66 -10.38
C PRO A 21 10.08 22.34 -11.26
N ALA A 22 9.69 23.37 -12.00
CA ALA A 22 10.66 24.27 -12.61
C ALA A 22 11.26 25.12 -11.48
N VAL A 23 12.47 24.81 -11.08
CA VAL A 23 13.25 25.64 -10.16
C VAL A 23 13.82 26.81 -10.96
N VAL A 24 13.21 27.98 -10.84
CA VAL A 24 13.82 29.25 -11.27
C VAL A 24 14.66 29.72 -10.09
N LEU A 25 15.97 29.64 -10.22
CA LEU A 25 16.91 30.15 -9.24
C LEU A 25 16.99 31.71 -9.39
N ALA A 26 16.50 32.43 -8.37
CA ALA A 26 16.76 33.84 -8.17
C ALA A 26 18.03 34.01 -7.32
N ASP A 27 18.73 35.15 -7.46
CA ASP A 27 19.90 35.51 -6.63
C ASP A 27 19.49 35.47 -5.14
N GLY A 28 20.16 34.61 -4.37
CA GLY A 28 19.79 34.25 -3.00
C GLY A 28 19.17 32.86 -2.88
N ALA A 29 19.28 32.02 -3.93
CA ALA A 29 18.71 30.68 -3.95
C ALA A 29 19.28 29.77 -2.84
N LEU A 30 18.38 29.08 -2.14
CA LEU A 30 18.74 28.07 -1.12
C LEU A 30 19.60 26.96 -1.76
N LYS A 31 20.58 26.47 -1.02
CA LYS A 31 21.42 25.36 -1.48
C LYS A 31 20.61 24.05 -1.49
N PRO A 32 20.42 23.37 -2.63
CA PRO A 32 19.66 22.13 -2.69
C PRO A 32 20.36 21.01 -1.90
N LYS A 33 19.60 20.28 -1.12
CA LYS A 33 20.03 19.14 -0.31
C LYS A 33 19.01 18.01 -0.41
N VAL A 34 19.47 16.76 -0.45
CA VAL A 34 18.60 15.57 -0.46
C VAL A 34 19.02 14.59 0.62
N LEU A 35 18.09 14.19 1.44
CA LEU A 35 18.17 12.99 2.27
C LEU A 35 17.17 11.96 1.72
N MET A 36 17.67 10.90 1.10
CA MET A 36 16.88 9.73 0.73
C MET A 36 17.10 8.66 1.79
N VAL A 37 16.03 8.24 2.46
CA VAL A 37 16.05 7.13 3.44
C VAL A 37 15.44 5.91 2.79
N MET A 38 16.19 4.81 2.82
CA MET A 38 15.79 3.49 2.38
C MET A 38 15.64 2.60 3.63
N MET A 39 14.38 2.34 3.98
CA MET A 39 14.01 1.51 5.14
C MET A 39 13.85 0.08 4.67
N ASP A 40 14.76 -0.81 5.04
CA ASP A 40 14.65 -2.22 4.66
C ASP A 40 13.51 -2.92 5.41
N GLY A 41 12.65 -3.59 4.65
CA GLY A 41 11.59 -4.44 5.19
C GLY A 41 10.39 -3.72 5.81
N VAL A 42 10.19 -2.40 5.58
CA VAL A 42 9.08 -1.64 6.16
C VAL A 42 7.85 -1.64 5.25
N ARG A 43 6.80 -2.32 5.66
CA ARG A 43 5.49 -2.35 4.98
C ARG A 43 4.77 -1.00 5.06
N GLY A 44 3.91 -0.71 4.06
CA GLY A 44 3.13 0.53 4.05
C GLY A 44 2.16 0.68 5.24
N ASP A 45 1.52 -0.42 5.65
CA ASP A 45 0.58 -0.43 6.77
C ASP A 45 1.25 -0.29 8.15
N VAL A 46 2.53 -0.61 8.26
CA VAL A 46 3.30 -0.50 9.50
C VAL A 46 3.55 0.95 9.90
N VAL A 47 3.64 1.87 8.95
CA VAL A 47 3.84 3.30 9.23
C VAL A 47 2.76 3.87 10.18
N GLU A 48 1.52 3.40 10.05
CA GLU A 48 0.42 3.81 10.94
C GLU A 48 0.25 2.86 12.14
N ASN A 49 0.47 1.55 11.96
CA ASN A 49 0.27 0.55 13.01
C ASN A 49 1.40 0.55 14.04
N ALA A 50 2.63 0.90 13.67
CA ALA A 50 3.76 1.04 14.59
C ALA A 50 3.86 2.39 15.30
N PRO A 51 2.89 3.27 15.30
CA PRO A 51 2.97 4.72 15.38
C PRO A 51 4.39 5.27 15.13
N MET A 52 4.64 5.72 13.90
CA MET A 52 5.92 6.29 13.46
C MET A 52 5.79 7.83 13.36
N PRO A 53 5.85 8.57 14.48
CA PRO A 53 5.45 9.98 14.55
C PRO A 53 6.32 10.91 13.69
N ASN A 54 7.59 10.60 13.49
CA ASN A 54 8.48 11.42 12.67
C ASN A 54 8.11 11.30 11.19
N LEU A 55 7.86 10.08 10.69
CA LEU A 55 7.36 9.85 9.34
C LEU A 55 5.97 10.44 9.13
N LEU A 56 5.08 10.31 10.11
CA LEU A 56 3.75 10.92 10.05
C LEU A 56 3.83 12.45 10.01
N ALA A 57 4.75 13.05 10.78
CA ALA A 57 4.96 14.51 10.73
C ALA A 57 5.47 14.99 9.37
N LEU A 58 6.39 14.25 8.73
CA LEU A 58 6.83 14.54 7.34
C LEU A 58 5.67 14.42 6.35
N ARG A 59 4.94 13.30 6.41
CA ARG A 59 3.80 13.00 5.54
C ARG A 59 2.71 14.06 5.59
N GLU A 60 2.43 14.57 6.79
CA GLU A 60 1.37 15.54 7.03
C GLU A 60 1.84 17.00 6.91
N GLY A 61 3.11 17.24 6.58
CA GLY A 61 3.66 18.60 6.49
C GLY A 61 3.75 19.31 7.83
N ARG A 62 3.79 18.56 8.94
CA ARG A 62 3.83 19.08 10.32
C ARG A 62 5.22 19.09 10.94
N TRP A 63 6.23 18.59 10.21
CA TRP A 63 7.60 18.52 10.72
C TRP A 63 8.14 19.92 11.09
N ARG A 64 8.01 20.90 10.17
CA ARG A 64 8.43 22.27 10.39
C ARG A 64 7.62 23.26 9.55
N PRO A 65 7.47 24.53 10.02
CA PRO A 65 6.88 25.58 9.21
C PRO A 65 7.55 25.70 7.84
N GLY A 66 6.74 25.82 6.78
CA GLY A 66 7.20 25.93 5.41
C GLY A 66 7.50 24.59 4.70
N TYR A 67 7.54 23.47 5.44
CA TYR A 67 7.64 22.13 4.85
C TYR A 67 6.26 21.53 4.60
N LYS A 68 6.12 20.83 3.48
CA LYS A 68 4.89 20.13 3.09
C LYS A 68 5.18 18.65 2.90
N GLY A 69 4.14 17.83 2.96
CA GLY A 69 4.20 16.38 2.78
C GLY A 69 3.39 15.91 1.59
N PHE A 70 3.97 15.06 0.77
CA PHE A 70 3.38 14.44 -0.40
C PHE A 70 3.67 12.94 -0.39
N SER A 71 2.66 12.09 -0.19
CA SER A 71 2.91 10.71 0.17
C SER A 71 1.82 9.73 -0.25
N THR A 72 2.21 8.45 -0.31
CA THR A 72 1.29 7.31 -0.28
C THR A 72 1.87 6.19 0.59
N LEU A 73 1.01 5.38 1.20
CA LEU A 73 1.39 4.15 1.90
C LEU A 73 1.02 2.89 1.11
N THR A 74 0.67 3.08 -0.17
CA THR A 74 0.32 2.03 -1.12
C THR A 74 1.17 2.13 -2.40
N ALA A 75 2.42 2.57 -2.26
CA ALA A 75 3.41 2.47 -3.32
C ALA A 75 3.86 1.01 -3.48
N HIS A 76 4.52 0.72 -4.60
CA HIS A 76 5.02 -0.61 -4.88
C HIS A 76 6.54 -0.64 -5.06
N THR A 77 7.08 -1.84 -4.86
CA THR A 77 8.45 -2.20 -5.19
C THR A 77 8.66 -2.25 -6.71
N LEU A 78 9.88 -2.56 -7.12
CA LEU A 78 10.23 -2.91 -8.49
C LEU A 78 9.30 -4.03 -9.04
N TYR A 79 8.92 -3.94 -10.31
CA TYR A 79 7.92 -4.83 -10.91
C TYR A 79 8.51 -5.99 -11.74
N ASP A 80 9.77 -5.89 -12.16
CA ASP A 80 10.43 -6.86 -13.04
C ASP A 80 11.48 -7.72 -12.32
N ALA A 81 11.51 -7.65 -10.98
CA ALA A 81 12.32 -8.51 -10.12
C ALA A 81 11.55 -8.87 -8.85
N ARG A 82 12.01 -9.92 -8.17
CA ARG A 82 11.44 -10.30 -6.87
C ARG A 82 11.55 -9.16 -5.86
N PRO A 83 10.63 -9.03 -4.90
CA PRO A 83 10.74 -8.06 -3.80
C PRO A 83 11.88 -8.48 -2.85
N SER A 84 13.10 -8.28 -3.29
CA SER A 84 14.35 -8.59 -2.58
C SER A 84 15.22 -7.35 -2.45
N SER A 85 16.02 -7.30 -1.41
CA SER A 85 16.82 -6.11 -1.06
C SER A 85 17.71 -5.67 -2.22
N ALA A 86 18.60 -6.54 -2.78
CA ALA A 86 19.53 -6.10 -3.83
C ALA A 86 18.85 -5.50 -5.05
N ALA A 87 17.76 -6.13 -5.54
CA ALA A 87 17.05 -5.62 -6.72
C ALA A 87 16.41 -4.25 -6.47
N ASN A 88 15.76 -4.09 -5.31
CA ASN A 88 15.08 -2.83 -4.97
C ASN A 88 16.06 -1.75 -4.52
N HIS A 89 17.11 -2.07 -3.75
CA HIS A 89 18.17 -1.12 -3.42
C HIS A 89 18.83 -0.56 -4.67
N CYS A 90 19.15 -1.43 -5.63
CA CYS A 90 19.70 -1.02 -6.91
C CYS A 90 18.72 -0.10 -7.65
N ALA A 91 17.44 -0.47 -7.75
CA ALA A 91 16.45 0.34 -8.44
C ALA A 91 16.27 1.72 -7.78
N ILE A 92 16.18 1.80 -6.44
CA ILE A 92 16.11 3.05 -5.67
C ILE A 92 17.36 3.91 -5.92
N ALA A 93 18.54 3.29 -5.94
CA ALA A 93 19.80 4.01 -6.15
C ALA A 93 19.98 4.48 -7.60
N THR A 94 19.53 3.73 -8.61
CA THR A 94 19.82 4.00 -10.02
C THR A 94 18.66 4.63 -10.79
N GLY A 95 17.42 4.45 -10.34
CA GLY A 95 16.21 4.88 -11.04
C GLY A 95 15.86 4.04 -12.26
N VAL A 96 16.39 2.80 -12.36
CA VAL A 96 16.10 1.88 -13.47
C VAL A 96 15.65 0.51 -12.98
N THR A 97 15.00 -0.23 -13.88
CA THR A 97 14.49 -1.58 -13.65
C THR A 97 15.59 -2.63 -13.64
N ALA A 98 15.28 -3.84 -13.19
CA ALA A 98 16.19 -4.98 -13.20
C ALA A 98 16.63 -5.36 -14.62
N ALA A 99 15.78 -5.16 -15.62
CA ALA A 99 16.12 -5.39 -17.02
C ALA A 99 17.34 -4.57 -17.47
N LYS A 100 17.49 -3.33 -16.97
CA LYS A 100 18.65 -2.45 -17.24
C LYS A 100 19.81 -2.72 -16.30
N SER A 101 19.55 -2.74 -15.00
CA SER A 101 20.59 -2.91 -13.99
C SER A 101 21.19 -4.32 -13.92
N LYS A 102 20.47 -5.34 -14.41
CA LYS A 102 20.80 -6.78 -14.33
C LYS A 102 20.78 -7.35 -12.92
N ILE A 103 20.13 -6.65 -11.97
CA ILE A 103 19.97 -7.11 -10.59
C ILE A 103 18.53 -7.58 -10.38
N PHE A 104 18.31 -8.89 -10.32
CA PHE A 104 16.99 -9.52 -10.18
C PHE A 104 16.73 -10.11 -8.79
N LYS A 105 17.79 -10.37 -8.03
CA LYS A 105 17.75 -11.03 -6.72
C LYS A 105 19.00 -10.73 -5.89
N ASN A 106 18.97 -11.09 -4.61
CA ASN A 106 20.13 -11.06 -3.76
C ASN A 106 21.27 -11.91 -4.33
N GLY A 107 22.48 -11.36 -4.33
CA GLY A 107 23.68 -11.97 -4.90
C GLY A 107 24.01 -11.58 -6.34
N ASP A 108 23.13 -10.87 -7.05
CA ASP A 108 23.40 -10.40 -8.41
C ASP A 108 24.27 -9.13 -8.47
N THR A 109 24.42 -8.41 -7.35
CA THR A 109 25.08 -7.08 -7.28
C THR A 109 26.48 -7.04 -7.92
N PRO A 110 27.37 -8.05 -7.77
CA PRO A 110 28.67 -8.04 -8.43
C PRO A 110 28.60 -8.02 -9.98
N ASN A 111 27.48 -8.42 -10.56
CA ASN A 111 27.25 -8.47 -12.01
C ASN A 111 26.40 -7.31 -12.51
N GLY A 112 26.16 -6.31 -11.66
CA GLY A 112 25.32 -5.14 -11.99
C GLY A 112 25.90 -4.27 -13.10
N ASN A 113 25.03 -3.74 -13.94
CA ASN A 113 25.41 -2.85 -15.05
C ASN A 113 25.56 -1.37 -14.58
N PHE A 114 26.36 -1.16 -13.52
CA PHE A 114 26.54 0.17 -12.93
C PHE A 114 27.37 1.12 -13.80
N GLY A 115 28.13 0.62 -14.76
CA GLY A 115 28.86 1.43 -15.73
C GLY A 115 27.93 2.20 -16.66
N GLU A 116 26.83 1.57 -17.08
CA GLU A 116 25.79 2.19 -17.91
C GLU A 116 24.71 2.88 -17.07
N TRP A 117 24.37 2.27 -15.94
CA TRP A 117 23.30 2.74 -15.05
C TRP A 117 23.83 3.03 -13.63
N PRO A 118 24.69 4.07 -13.48
CA PRO A 118 25.22 4.44 -12.17
C PRO A 118 24.11 5.00 -11.27
N SER A 119 24.38 5.01 -9.95
CA SER A 119 23.46 5.59 -8.98
C SER A 119 23.18 7.07 -9.25
N TRP A 120 22.06 7.57 -8.77
CA TRP A 120 21.73 8.98 -8.88
C TRP A 120 22.77 9.88 -8.16
N LEU A 121 23.43 9.36 -7.10
CA LEU A 121 24.54 10.06 -6.45
C LEU A 121 25.74 10.19 -7.39
N ALA A 122 26.13 9.13 -8.08
CA ALA A 122 27.22 9.17 -9.04
C ALA A 122 26.92 10.14 -10.20
N ARG A 123 25.72 10.06 -10.78
CA ARG A 123 25.26 11.00 -11.80
C ARG A 123 25.28 12.45 -11.34
N LEU A 124 24.92 12.69 -10.07
CA LEU A 124 24.91 14.02 -9.48
C LEU A 124 26.32 14.58 -9.36
N VAL A 125 27.28 13.82 -8.80
CA VAL A 125 28.66 14.32 -8.60
C VAL A 125 29.41 14.50 -9.92
N GLU A 126 29.06 13.73 -10.95
CA GLU A 126 29.57 13.94 -12.32
C GLU A 126 29.01 15.23 -12.93
N ALA A 127 27.72 15.45 -12.85
CA ALA A 127 27.05 16.62 -13.44
C ALA A 127 27.32 17.90 -12.65
N LYS A 128 27.59 17.81 -11.35
CA LYS A 128 27.87 18.93 -10.44
C LYS A 128 29.10 18.65 -9.57
N PRO A 129 30.32 18.83 -10.13
CA PRO A 129 31.58 18.67 -9.40
C PRO A 129 31.60 19.53 -8.13
N GLY A 130 32.09 18.95 -7.03
CA GLY A 130 32.11 19.60 -5.71
C GLY A 130 30.89 19.32 -4.84
N THR A 131 29.86 18.65 -5.37
CA THR A 131 28.76 18.14 -4.56
C THR A 131 29.27 17.03 -3.63
N LYS A 132 28.96 17.12 -2.33
CA LYS A 132 29.31 16.10 -1.34
C LYS A 132 28.22 15.05 -1.30
N ALA A 133 28.52 13.84 -1.75
CA ALA A 133 27.58 12.73 -1.79
C ALA A 133 27.99 11.61 -0.84
N LEU A 134 27.00 11.03 -0.12
CA LEU A 134 27.18 9.93 0.83
C LEU A 134 26.21 8.81 0.52
N TYR A 135 26.72 7.61 0.35
CA TYR A 135 25.96 6.37 0.34
C TYR A 135 26.28 5.56 1.58
N THR A 136 25.27 5.14 2.33
CA THR A 136 25.47 4.26 3.48
C THR A 136 24.89 2.89 3.22
N TYR A 137 25.54 1.87 3.75
CA TYR A 137 25.10 0.47 3.68
C TYR A 137 25.53 -0.27 4.94
N SER A 138 24.81 -1.30 5.32
CA SER A 138 25.20 -2.26 6.35
C SER A 138 25.42 -3.65 5.76
N TRP A 139 24.60 -4.01 4.80
CA TRP A 139 24.62 -5.30 4.12
C TRP A 139 25.68 -5.36 3.01
N LYS A 140 26.45 -6.46 2.97
CA LYS A 140 27.53 -6.63 1.98
C LYS A 140 27.04 -6.64 0.52
N GLY A 141 25.78 -7.04 0.29
CA GLY A 141 25.18 -7.05 -1.04
C GLY A 141 25.07 -5.67 -1.69
N ASP A 142 25.21 -4.58 -0.93
CA ASP A 142 25.06 -3.21 -1.39
C ASP A 142 26.37 -2.49 -1.70
N ILE A 143 27.51 -3.12 -1.45
CA ILE A 143 28.83 -2.46 -1.55
C ILE A 143 29.10 -1.89 -2.97
N GLU A 144 28.53 -2.49 -3.99
CA GLU A 144 28.74 -2.13 -5.40
C GLU A 144 27.70 -1.13 -5.94
N LEU A 145 26.69 -0.72 -5.14
CA LEU A 145 25.57 0.08 -5.68
C LEU A 145 25.94 1.52 -6.05
N SER A 146 27.06 2.05 -5.55
CA SER A 146 27.53 3.38 -5.90
C SER A 146 29.05 3.45 -6.02
N PRO A 147 29.68 2.72 -6.94
CA PRO A 147 31.13 2.56 -7.03
C PRO A 147 31.80 3.78 -7.73
N HIS A 148 31.51 5.00 -7.29
CA HIS A 148 32.06 6.21 -7.87
C HIS A 148 33.08 6.88 -6.93
N PRO A 149 34.28 7.33 -7.41
CA PRO A 149 35.35 7.86 -6.55
C PRO A 149 34.94 9.12 -5.75
N ASN A 150 34.02 9.91 -6.28
CA ASN A 150 33.52 11.13 -5.64
C ASN A 150 32.26 10.90 -4.78
N VAL A 151 31.79 9.66 -4.63
CA VAL A 151 30.74 9.28 -3.68
C VAL A 151 31.39 8.60 -2.49
N ARG A 152 31.23 9.21 -1.31
CA ARG A 152 31.69 8.58 -0.08
C ARG A 152 30.79 7.40 0.24
N ASN A 153 31.37 6.20 0.29
CA ASN A 153 30.68 5.00 0.74
C ASN A 153 31.02 4.75 2.21
N LEU A 154 30.01 4.64 3.07
CA LEU A 154 30.16 4.42 4.49
C LEU A 154 29.42 3.15 4.90
N ARG A 155 30.18 2.15 5.33
CA ARG A 155 29.58 0.96 5.94
C ARG A 155 29.15 1.29 7.38
N LEU A 156 27.86 1.09 7.66
CA LEU A 156 27.33 1.16 9.01
C LEU A 156 27.58 -0.17 9.73
N PRO A 157 27.73 -0.18 11.07
CA PRO A 157 27.80 -1.43 11.81
C PRO A 157 26.55 -2.28 11.52
N THR A 158 26.75 -3.55 11.18
CA THR A 158 25.61 -4.45 11.01
C THR A 158 25.08 -4.86 12.37
N VAL A 159 23.80 -4.70 12.58
CA VAL A 159 23.10 -5.22 13.74
C VAL A 159 22.94 -6.75 13.65
N CYS A 160 23.19 -7.33 12.45
CA CYS A 160 23.07 -8.75 12.14
C CYS A 160 24.12 -9.66 12.78
N ASP A 161 25.34 -9.17 13.03
CA ASP A 161 26.44 -10.00 13.51
C ASP A 161 26.38 -10.25 15.02
N VAL A 162 25.34 -9.74 15.69
CA VAL A 162 25.23 -9.76 17.13
C VAL A 162 23.80 -10.10 17.54
N ASN A 163 23.66 -10.94 18.55
CA ASN A 163 22.38 -11.31 19.16
C ASN A 163 21.57 -10.06 19.57
N TRP A 164 20.81 -9.50 18.62
CA TRP A 164 19.86 -8.43 18.88
C TRP A 164 18.71 -8.94 19.75
N PRO A 165 18.33 -8.26 20.83
CA PRO A 165 18.61 -6.89 21.30
C PRO A 165 19.73 -6.79 22.35
N THR A 166 20.63 -7.75 22.47
CA THR A 166 21.53 -7.92 23.61
C THR A 166 22.86 -7.16 23.49
N VAL A 167 23.07 -6.38 22.39
CA VAL A 167 24.28 -5.55 22.26
C VAL A 167 23.91 -4.07 22.14
N PRO A 168 23.75 -3.37 23.27
CA PRO A 168 23.39 -1.95 23.31
C PRO A 168 24.35 -1.02 22.56
N GLY A 169 25.63 -1.39 22.46
CA GLY A 169 26.66 -0.55 21.84
C GLY A 169 26.53 -0.38 20.33
N SER A 170 26.23 -1.46 19.59
CA SER A 170 26.13 -1.44 18.12
C SER A 170 24.91 -0.65 17.63
N TYR A 171 23.77 -0.76 18.33
CA TYR A 171 22.60 0.06 18.01
C TYR A 171 22.85 1.55 18.27
N ALA A 172 23.45 1.91 19.39
CA ALA A 172 23.72 3.30 19.73
C ALA A 172 24.70 3.93 18.74
N GLU A 173 25.72 3.19 18.30
CA GLU A 173 26.66 3.62 17.26
C GLU A 173 25.94 3.80 15.92
N TYR A 174 25.20 2.79 15.46
CA TYR A 174 24.39 2.83 14.25
C TYR A 174 23.44 4.04 14.26
N ALA A 175 22.65 4.18 15.32
CA ALA A 175 21.65 5.24 15.46
C ALA A 175 22.25 6.64 15.52
N SER A 176 23.50 6.80 16.03
CA SER A 176 24.14 8.11 16.19
C SER A 176 25.05 8.52 15.04
N THR A 177 25.48 7.59 14.18
CA THR A 177 26.49 7.86 13.15
C THR A 177 25.99 8.89 12.14
N ILE A 178 24.83 8.68 11.54
CA ILE A 178 24.30 9.60 10.53
C ILE A 178 23.82 10.92 11.14
N PRO A 179 23.11 10.98 12.25
CA PRO A 179 22.82 12.24 12.93
C PRO A 179 24.07 13.09 13.19
N LYS A 180 25.17 12.50 13.66
CA LYS A 180 26.46 13.23 13.87
C LYS A 180 27.02 13.79 12.56
N ILE A 181 27.03 13.01 11.47
CA ILE A 181 27.46 13.45 10.16
C ILE A 181 26.59 14.61 9.67
N MET A 182 25.28 14.47 9.81
CA MET A 182 24.31 15.47 9.31
C MET A 182 24.32 16.77 10.13
N ALA A 183 24.71 16.73 11.40
CA ALA A 183 24.87 17.92 12.24
C ALA A 183 26.16 18.70 11.93
N SER A 184 27.15 18.09 11.29
CA SER A 184 28.46 18.71 11.04
C SER A 184 28.41 19.82 10.00
N ASP A 185 29.36 20.77 10.05
CA ASP A 185 29.50 21.82 9.02
C ASP A 185 29.84 21.23 7.65
N ASP A 186 30.50 20.08 7.62
CA ASP A 186 30.87 19.33 6.42
C ASP A 186 29.81 18.29 5.99
N ALA A 187 28.57 18.44 6.43
CA ALA A 187 27.49 17.51 6.09
C ALA A 187 27.31 17.40 4.56
N PRO A 188 27.07 16.17 4.04
CA PRO A 188 26.85 15.95 2.60
C PRO A 188 25.64 16.74 2.07
N ASP A 189 25.68 16.99 0.77
CA ASP A 189 24.59 17.64 0.04
C ASP A 189 23.53 16.62 -0.39
N ALA A 190 23.97 15.39 -0.66
CA ALA A 190 23.14 14.30 -1.16
C ALA A 190 23.45 13.01 -0.42
N VAL A 191 22.44 12.37 0.14
CA VAL A 191 22.59 11.16 0.95
C VAL A 191 21.59 10.10 0.55
N ILE A 192 22.06 8.85 0.38
CA ILE A 192 21.22 7.66 0.51
C ILE A 192 21.56 7.05 1.87
N TYR A 193 20.58 7.02 2.75
CA TYR A 193 20.66 6.46 4.09
C TYR A 193 19.88 5.16 4.18
N PHE A 194 20.60 4.06 4.35
CA PHE A 194 20.06 2.72 4.50
C PHE A 194 19.85 2.37 5.96
N ILE A 195 18.68 1.78 6.30
CA ILE A 195 18.32 1.35 7.66
C ILE A 195 17.69 -0.04 7.59
N ASP A 196 18.35 -1.08 8.11
CA ASP A 196 17.99 -2.50 7.99
C ASP A 196 17.26 -3.11 9.20
N ILE A 197 17.01 -2.33 10.24
CA ILE A 197 16.51 -2.83 11.54
C ILE A 197 15.17 -3.56 11.42
N ALA A 198 14.24 -3.03 10.60
CA ALA A 198 12.91 -3.62 10.47
C ALA A 198 12.94 -4.96 9.71
N ASP A 199 13.78 -5.08 8.68
CA ASP A 199 13.97 -6.33 7.96
C ASP A 199 14.53 -7.44 8.85
N LEU A 200 15.53 -7.12 9.65
CA LEU A 200 16.12 -8.04 10.63
C LEU A 200 15.06 -8.51 11.64
N GLY A 201 14.22 -7.61 12.12
CA GLY A 201 13.08 -7.93 12.98
C GLY A 201 12.09 -8.86 12.30
N GLY A 202 11.75 -8.56 11.04
CA GLY A 202 10.87 -9.37 10.21
C GLY A 202 11.38 -10.79 9.99
N HIS A 203 12.66 -10.96 9.67
CA HIS A 203 13.28 -12.28 9.54
C HIS A 203 13.32 -13.05 10.87
N ARG A 204 13.49 -12.36 11.99
CA ARG A 204 13.54 -12.97 13.32
C ARG A 204 12.17 -13.42 13.81
N THR A 205 11.15 -12.53 13.74
CA THR A 205 9.85 -12.74 14.41
C THR A 205 8.67 -12.80 13.47
N GLY A 206 8.84 -12.38 12.21
CA GLY A 206 7.82 -12.30 11.17
C GLY A 206 7.46 -10.85 10.82
N PHE A 207 7.22 -10.60 9.54
CA PHE A 207 6.77 -9.31 8.98
C PHE A 207 5.26 -9.08 9.24
N TYR A 208 4.81 -9.37 10.44
CA TYR A 208 3.40 -9.23 10.80
C TYR A 208 3.12 -7.79 11.27
N PRO A 209 2.17 -7.05 10.63
CA PRO A 209 1.88 -5.66 11.00
C PRO A 209 1.18 -5.51 12.35
N TYR A 210 1.04 -6.59 13.08
CA TYR A 210 0.55 -6.72 14.46
C TYR A 210 1.60 -7.36 15.39
N GLY A 211 2.75 -7.79 14.87
CA GLY A 211 3.82 -8.42 15.65
C GLY A 211 4.54 -7.40 16.53
N LYS A 212 4.51 -7.58 17.84
CA LYS A 212 5.05 -6.59 18.81
C LYS A 212 6.51 -6.24 18.54
N GLU A 213 7.34 -7.24 18.24
CA GLU A 213 8.77 -7.09 18.00
C GLU A 213 9.02 -6.36 16.68
N TYR A 214 8.36 -6.75 15.60
CA TYR A 214 8.49 -6.07 14.30
C TYR A 214 8.02 -4.62 14.35
N LEU A 215 6.87 -4.35 15.04
CA LEU A 215 6.40 -2.98 15.27
C LEU A 215 7.35 -2.19 16.17
N HIS A 216 8.02 -2.84 17.14
CA HIS A 216 9.06 -2.21 17.94
C HIS A 216 10.25 -1.78 17.07
N ASP A 217 10.72 -2.65 16.19
CA ASP A 217 11.86 -2.39 15.32
C ASP A 217 11.54 -1.28 14.30
N ALA A 218 10.31 -1.25 13.77
CA ALA A 218 9.83 -0.14 12.94
C ALA A 218 9.84 1.21 13.69
N ARG A 219 9.47 1.24 14.99
CA ARG A 219 9.58 2.45 15.82
C ARG A 219 11.03 2.88 16.05
N LEU A 220 11.98 1.94 16.09
CA LEU A 220 13.40 2.29 16.14
C LEU A 220 13.87 2.95 14.85
N VAL A 221 13.42 2.47 13.69
CA VAL A 221 13.66 3.13 12.38
C VAL A 221 13.13 4.57 12.40
N ASP A 222 11.90 4.79 12.86
CA ASP A 222 11.32 6.13 12.95
C ASP A 222 12.10 7.06 13.89
N ARG A 223 12.58 6.54 15.03
CA ARG A 223 13.42 7.31 15.96
C ARG A 223 14.73 7.75 15.32
N ILE A 224 15.42 6.85 14.62
CA ILE A 224 16.67 7.17 13.92
C ILE A 224 16.44 8.25 12.85
N ILE A 225 15.34 8.16 12.11
CA ILE A 225 14.94 9.19 11.16
C ILE A 225 14.68 10.52 11.88
N GLY A 226 13.96 10.49 13.01
CA GLY A 226 13.69 11.68 13.82
C GLY A 226 14.96 12.36 14.32
N ASP A 227 15.92 11.59 14.85
CA ASP A 227 17.21 12.09 15.31
C ASP A 227 18.03 12.70 14.15
N THR A 228 17.97 12.09 12.95
CA THR A 228 18.61 12.61 11.74
C THR A 228 17.98 13.92 11.31
N LEU A 229 16.65 14.01 11.30
CA LEU A 229 15.91 15.23 10.97
C LEU A 229 16.20 16.36 11.98
N ALA A 230 16.29 16.03 13.28
CA ALA A 230 16.65 16.99 14.31
C ALA A 230 18.09 17.51 14.12
N ALA A 231 19.02 16.63 13.79
CA ALA A 231 20.41 16.98 13.48
C ALA A 231 20.50 17.94 12.28
N ILE A 232 19.79 17.65 11.19
CA ILE A 232 19.70 18.53 10.02
C ILE A 232 19.13 19.89 10.43
N ALA A 233 18.07 19.90 11.20
CA ALA A 233 17.39 21.13 11.60
C ALA A 233 18.17 21.99 12.59
N SER A 234 19.15 21.43 13.29
CA SER A 234 20.04 22.16 14.22
C SER A 234 21.22 22.84 13.53
N ARG A 235 21.42 22.63 12.24
CA ARG A 235 22.54 23.20 11.48
C ARG A 235 22.46 24.72 11.43
N PRO A 236 23.57 25.45 11.63
CA PRO A 236 23.60 26.90 11.45
C PRO A 236 23.16 27.33 10.03
N GLN A 237 23.48 26.53 9.01
CA GLN A 237 23.17 26.79 7.61
C GLN A 237 21.77 26.36 7.19
N PHE A 238 20.99 25.70 8.04
CA PHE A 238 19.68 25.13 7.70
C PHE A 238 18.71 26.14 7.04
N ALA A 239 18.77 27.39 7.45
CA ALA A 239 17.93 28.44 6.85
C ALA A 239 18.27 28.73 5.38
N ASN A 240 19.51 28.46 4.96
CA ASN A 240 20.03 28.67 3.60
C ASN A 240 20.03 27.36 2.77
N GLU A 241 19.46 26.28 3.32
CA GLU A 241 19.42 24.97 2.67
C GLU A 241 17.99 24.64 2.25
N ASP A 242 17.83 24.07 1.05
CA ASP A 242 16.56 23.55 0.52
C ASP A 242 16.58 22.03 0.60
N TRP A 243 16.11 21.51 1.74
CA TRP A 243 16.06 20.09 1.99
C TRP A 243 14.84 19.42 1.34
N LEU A 244 15.11 18.39 0.55
CA LEU A 244 14.15 17.41 0.06
C LEU A 244 14.37 16.09 0.80
N PHE A 245 13.35 15.61 1.49
CA PHE A 245 13.33 14.33 2.18
C PHE A 245 12.56 13.32 1.33
N LEU A 246 13.21 12.22 0.97
CA LEU A 246 12.68 11.14 0.16
C LEU A 246 12.75 9.86 0.98
N ILE A 247 11.62 9.34 1.41
CA ILE A 247 11.57 8.17 2.31
C ILE A 247 10.80 7.05 1.60
N THR A 248 11.38 5.87 1.54
CA THR A 248 10.73 4.68 1.00
C THR A 248 11.24 3.41 1.68
N SER A 249 10.62 2.29 1.36
CA SER A 249 11.12 0.96 1.67
C SER A 249 11.49 0.23 0.38
N ASP A 250 12.35 -0.74 0.50
CA ASP A 250 12.72 -1.63 -0.60
C ASP A 250 11.69 -2.75 -0.78
N HIS A 251 11.13 -3.29 0.31
CA HIS A 251 10.06 -4.29 0.31
C HIS A 251 9.34 -4.32 1.67
N GLY A 252 8.26 -5.06 1.72
CA GLY A 252 7.63 -5.54 2.94
C GLY A 252 7.96 -7.01 3.19
N GLY A 253 6.99 -7.80 3.64
CA GLY A 253 7.18 -9.24 3.85
C GLY A 253 5.93 -9.92 4.41
N TYR A 254 5.98 -11.26 4.43
CA TYR A 254 4.99 -12.12 5.06
C TYR A 254 5.67 -13.31 5.75
N GLY A 255 5.18 -13.71 6.93
CA GLY A 255 5.91 -14.67 7.74
C GLY A 255 7.33 -14.16 8.00
N LYS A 256 8.34 -14.98 7.87
CA LYS A 256 9.75 -14.61 8.06
C LYS A 256 10.51 -14.38 6.73
N SER A 257 9.81 -14.04 5.65
CA SER A 257 10.41 -13.91 4.31
C SER A 257 9.72 -12.82 3.48
N HIS A 258 10.40 -12.35 2.44
CA HIS A 258 9.91 -11.31 1.54
C HIS A 258 10.08 -11.63 0.05
N GLY A 259 10.90 -12.59 -0.35
CA GLY A 259 11.20 -12.91 -1.76
C GLY A 259 10.07 -13.56 -2.56
N ILE A 260 8.83 -13.57 -2.05
CA ILE A 260 7.65 -14.12 -2.70
C ILE A 260 6.81 -12.95 -3.24
N TRP A 261 6.36 -13.03 -4.49
CA TRP A 261 5.44 -12.06 -5.06
C TRP A 261 4.13 -12.00 -4.26
N GLY A 262 3.62 -10.80 -4.08
CA GLY A 262 2.32 -10.55 -3.44
C GLY A 262 2.32 -9.25 -2.66
N GLY A 263 1.14 -8.66 -2.49
CA GLY A 263 0.94 -7.35 -1.87
C GLY A 263 1.60 -7.16 -0.51
N HIS A 264 1.78 -8.24 0.26
CA HIS A 264 2.48 -8.18 1.56
C HIS A 264 3.95 -7.77 1.46
N ALA A 265 4.64 -8.21 0.40
CA ALA A 265 6.04 -7.87 0.17
C ALA A 265 6.20 -6.65 -0.74
N THR A 266 5.20 -6.32 -1.54
CA THR A 266 5.30 -5.27 -2.55
C THR A 266 4.68 -3.94 -2.13
N THR A 267 3.75 -3.90 -1.16
CA THR A 267 3.10 -2.66 -0.70
C THR A 267 3.96 -1.94 0.33
N ILE A 268 4.48 -0.78 -0.04
CA ILE A 268 5.47 -0.01 0.71
C ILE A 268 5.08 1.47 0.81
N PRO A 269 5.67 2.23 1.74
CA PRO A 269 5.48 3.68 1.80
C PRO A 269 6.36 4.41 0.77
N VAL A 270 5.86 5.53 0.25
CA VAL A 270 6.64 6.60 -0.38
C VAL A 270 6.21 7.92 0.25
N ILE A 271 7.16 8.62 0.88
CA ILE A 271 6.94 9.92 1.53
C ILE A 271 7.97 10.91 0.96
N VAL A 272 7.47 12.01 0.45
CA VAL A 272 8.27 13.15 -0.02
C VAL A 272 7.93 14.34 0.85
N ALA A 273 8.94 14.98 1.44
CA ALA A 273 8.72 16.20 2.21
C ALA A 273 9.75 17.26 1.86
N GLY A 274 9.33 18.52 1.80
CA GLY A 274 10.20 19.64 1.42
C GLY A 274 9.44 20.95 1.34
N ARG A 275 10.19 22.04 1.08
CA ARG A 275 9.60 23.38 0.98
C ARG A 275 8.74 23.55 -0.28
N HIS A 276 9.16 22.91 -1.38
CA HIS A 276 8.60 23.11 -2.72
C HIS A 276 7.78 21.92 -3.22
N VAL A 277 7.48 20.94 -2.34
CA VAL A 277 6.61 19.83 -2.69
C VAL A 277 5.13 20.21 -2.49
N PRO A 278 4.19 19.59 -3.22
CA PRO A 278 2.77 19.78 -2.94
C PRO A 278 2.39 19.14 -1.59
N GLN A 279 1.28 19.59 -1.00
CA GLN A 279 0.68 18.92 0.15
C GLN A 279 -0.37 17.92 -0.34
N GLY A 280 -0.38 16.69 0.20
CA GLY A 280 -1.44 15.73 -0.06
C GLY A 280 -0.96 14.31 -0.35
N CYS A 281 -1.87 13.51 -0.91
CA CYS A 281 -1.59 12.12 -1.29
C CYS A 281 -1.12 12.05 -2.74
N ILE A 282 -0.17 11.17 -3.03
CA ILE A 282 0.24 10.81 -4.37
C ILE A 282 -0.87 9.98 -5.01
N THR A 283 -1.32 10.35 -6.21
CA THR A 283 -2.27 9.54 -6.99
C THR A 283 -1.56 8.43 -7.76
N GLY A 284 -2.29 7.35 -8.03
CA GLY A 284 -1.74 6.15 -8.64
C GLY A 284 -0.87 5.34 -7.67
N MET A 285 -0.07 4.48 -8.24
CA MET A 285 0.81 3.56 -7.51
C MET A 285 2.27 3.77 -7.95
N PRO A 286 2.96 4.76 -7.35
CA PRO A 286 4.37 5.00 -7.65
C PRO A 286 5.22 3.79 -7.23
N ARG A 287 6.41 3.71 -7.79
CA ARG A 287 7.43 2.74 -7.44
C ARG A 287 8.49 3.39 -6.54
N ASN A 288 9.12 2.59 -5.69
CA ASN A 288 10.19 3.08 -4.81
C ASN A 288 11.33 3.78 -5.59
N PHE A 289 11.64 3.31 -6.79
CA PHE A 289 12.70 3.87 -7.63
C PHE A 289 12.33 5.17 -8.38
N ASP A 290 11.06 5.58 -8.34
CA ASP A 290 10.63 6.88 -8.91
C ASP A 290 11.27 8.06 -8.17
N LEU A 291 11.75 7.85 -6.94
CA LEU A 291 12.41 8.85 -6.12
C LEU A 291 13.79 9.29 -6.68
N ALA A 292 14.47 8.44 -7.44
CA ALA A 292 15.77 8.79 -8.05
C ALA A 292 15.68 9.98 -9.00
N SER A 293 14.66 10.00 -9.88
CA SER A 293 14.41 11.14 -10.78
C SER A 293 14.11 12.42 -10.00
N LEU A 294 13.35 12.29 -8.90
CA LEU A 294 12.98 13.45 -8.09
C LEU A 294 14.20 14.05 -7.37
N ALA A 295 15.11 13.20 -6.87
CA ALA A 295 16.37 13.63 -6.28
C ALA A 295 17.21 14.43 -7.29
N LEU A 296 17.42 13.91 -8.50
CA LEU A 296 18.18 14.57 -9.55
C LEU A 296 17.53 15.89 -10.01
N THR A 297 16.20 15.89 -10.13
CA THR A 297 15.43 17.09 -10.51
C THR A 297 15.57 18.19 -9.46
N HIS A 298 15.59 17.85 -8.17
CA HIS A 298 15.78 18.82 -7.09
C HIS A 298 17.14 19.55 -7.19
N PHE A 299 18.17 18.88 -7.69
CA PHE A 299 19.45 19.50 -8.02
C PHE A 299 19.46 20.24 -9.39
N GLY A 300 18.33 20.32 -10.08
CA GLY A 300 18.18 21.01 -11.36
C GLY A 300 18.72 20.24 -12.58
N LEU A 301 18.83 18.90 -12.49
CA LEU A 301 19.26 18.06 -13.61
C LEU A 301 18.08 17.68 -14.51
N ASP A 302 18.31 17.65 -15.83
CA ASP A 302 17.29 17.23 -16.81
C ASP A 302 17.25 15.71 -16.94
N VAL A 303 16.42 15.08 -16.11
CA VAL A 303 16.25 13.62 -16.07
C VAL A 303 15.68 13.02 -17.35
N LYS A 304 15.02 13.81 -18.21
CA LYS A 304 14.46 13.33 -19.48
C LYS A 304 15.55 12.83 -20.44
N LYS A 305 16.77 13.34 -20.31
CA LYS A 305 17.93 12.94 -21.13
C LYS A 305 18.66 11.72 -20.58
N MET A 306 18.31 11.24 -19.39
CA MET A 306 19.05 10.18 -18.68
C MET A 306 18.53 8.78 -18.95
N ASN A 307 17.43 8.64 -19.72
CA ASN A 307 16.79 7.36 -20.04
C ASN A 307 16.52 6.47 -18.82
N LEU A 308 16.11 7.10 -17.70
CA LEU A 308 15.69 6.39 -16.49
C LEU A 308 14.31 5.75 -16.69
N ASP A 309 14.04 4.68 -15.95
CA ASP A 309 12.71 4.06 -15.92
C ASP A 309 11.81 4.69 -14.85
N SER A 310 12.41 5.42 -13.91
CA SER A 310 11.70 6.20 -12.89
C SER A 310 10.78 7.24 -13.53
N LYS A 311 9.54 7.34 -13.01
CA LYS A 311 8.49 8.21 -13.53
C LYS A 311 8.24 9.37 -12.58
N PRO A 312 7.70 10.50 -13.07
CA PRO A 312 7.18 11.54 -12.21
C PRO A 312 6.07 10.98 -11.30
N LEU A 313 6.06 11.41 -10.04
CA LEU A 313 5.00 11.04 -9.12
C LEU A 313 3.65 11.58 -9.60
N GLY A 314 2.58 10.84 -9.34
CA GLY A 314 1.22 11.21 -9.70
C GLY A 314 0.80 12.54 -9.05
N ALA A 315 -0.18 13.21 -9.66
CA ALA A 315 -0.66 14.50 -9.18
C ALA A 315 -1.14 14.45 -7.72
N PRO A 316 -0.98 15.54 -6.96
CA PRO A 316 -1.46 15.58 -5.59
C PRO A 316 -2.99 15.51 -5.55
N SER A 317 -3.52 14.70 -4.66
CA SER A 317 -4.92 14.74 -4.28
C SER A 317 -5.05 14.96 -2.78
N VAL A 318 -6.03 15.75 -2.39
CA VAL A 318 -6.45 15.85 -0.99
C VAL A 318 -7.71 15.02 -0.88
N PRO A 319 -7.67 13.85 -0.24
CA PRO A 319 -8.86 13.04 -0.05
C PRO A 319 -9.92 13.86 0.69
N LYS A 320 -11.08 14.03 0.07
CA LYS A 320 -12.20 14.68 0.74
C LYS A 320 -12.90 13.64 1.59
N THR A 321 -12.83 13.79 2.91
CA THR A 321 -13.67 13.03 3.82
C THR A 321 -15.12 13.42 3.55
N ARG A 322 -15.92 12.44 3.11
CA ARG A 322 -17.35 12.60 2.87
C ARG A 322 -18.12 11.89 3.98
N GLY A 323 -19.39 12.16 4.13
CA GLY A 323 -20.23 11.35 5.01
C GLY A 323 -20.30 9.90 4.50
N LEU A 324 -20.32 8.91 5.39
CA LEU A 324 -20.41 7.50 5.01
C LEU A 324 -21.70 7.16 4.25
N ALA A 325 -22.74 7.99 4.32
CA ALA A 325 -23.95 7.88 3.52
C ALA A 325 -23.74 8.24 2.03
N ASP A 326 -22.70 9.02 1.72
CA ASP A 326 -22.43 9.44 0.34
C ASP A 326 -21.92 8.25 -0.49
N GLY A 327 -22.65 7.95 -1.57
CA GLY A 327 -22.35 6.82 -2.45
C GLY A 327 -22.70 5.45 -1.88
N LEU A 328 -23.30 5.35 -0.68
CA LEU A 328 -23.77 4.09 -0.11
C LEU A 328 -24.94 3.56 -0.93
N ALA A 329 -24.74 2.43 -1.62
CA ALA A 329 -25.72 1.81 -2.49
C ALA A 329 -26.49 0.67 -1.80
N ALA A 330 -25.82 -0.08 -0.92
CA ALA A 330 -26.46 -1.10 -0.11
C ALA A 330 -25.86 -1.15 1.29
N TYR A 331 -26.72 -1.39 2.28
CA TYR A 331 -26.35 -1.67 3.66
C TYR A 331 -27.28 -2.71 4.28
N LEU A 332 -26.73 -3.82 4.67
CA LEU A 332 -27.45 -4.96 5.25
C LEU A 332 -26.95 -5.22 6.68
N PRO A 333 -27.68 -4.74 7.69
CA PRO A 333 -27.34 -4.97 9.09
C PRO A 333 -27.70 -6.37 9.60
N PHE A 334 -28.45 -7.15 8.84
CA PHE A 334 -28.93 -8.52 9.18
C PHE A 334 -29.62 -8.67 10.54
N SER A 335 -30.16 -7.60 11.08
CA SER A 335 -30.87 -7.58 12.37
C SER A 335 -32.25 -8.24 12.33
N GLU A 336 -32.83 -8.42 11.13
CA GLU A 336 -34.17 -8.95 10.93
C GLU A 336 -34.15 -10.36 10.33
N ALA A 337 -35.22 -11.10 10.52
CA ALA A 337 -35.39 -12.49 10.02
C ALA A 337 -35.34 -12.59 8.46
N LYS A 338 -35.58 -11.49 7.78
CA LYS A 338 -35.40 -11.37 6.33
C LYS A 338 -34.32 -10.34 6.04
N PRO A 339 -33.33 -10.64 5.18
CA PRO A 339 -32.34 -9.64 4.82
C PRO A 339 -33.03 -8.48 4.11
N ALA A 340 -32.72 -7.27 4.54
CA ALA A 340 -33.27 -6.05 3.96
C ALA A 340 -32.15 -5.03 3.76
N ASN A 341 -32.19 -4.37 2.60
CA ASN A 341 -31.32 -3.24 2.36
C ASN A 341 -31.89 -2.00 3.07
N ALA A 342 -31.13 -1.45 4.00
CA ALA A 342 -31.51 -0.25 4.75
C ALA A 342 -31.41 1.04 3.91
N VAL A 343 -30.79 0.97 2.72
CA VAL A 343 -30.70 2.08 1.76
C VAL A 343 -31.88 2.00 0.81
N THR A 344 -32.66 3.08 0.71
CA THR A 344 -33.75 3.19 -0.27
C THR A 344 -33.14 3.43 -1.66
N GLY A 345 -33.46 2.59 -2.66
CA GLY A 345 -32.93 2.85 -4.01
C GLY A 345 -32.78 1.67 -4.95
N GLY A 346 -33.63 0.66 -4.88
CA GLY A 346 -33.76 -0.32 -5.96
C GLY A 346 -32.84 -1.54 -5.92
N ILE A 347 -32.04 -1.74 -4.87
CA ILE A 347 -31.33 -2.99 -4.58
C ILE A 347 -32.13 -3.76 -3.55
N ALA A 348 -32.59 -4.95 -3.91
CA ALA A 348 -33.34 -5.85 -3.03
C ALA A 348 -32.44 -7.00 -2.56
N ALA A 349 -32.56 -7.37 -1.28
CA ALA A 349 -31.82 -8.50 -0.72
C ALA A 349 -32.74 -9.71 -0.60
N GLN A 350 -32.31 -10.88 -1.11
CA GLN A 350 -33.07 -12.13 -1.06
C GLN A 350 -32.19 -13.27 -0.53
N ALA A 351 -32.65 -13.95 0.52
CA ALA A 351 -31.98 -15.13 1.05
C ALA A 351 -32.31 -16.39 0.23
N HIS A 352 -31.31 -17.25 0.05
CA HIS A 352 -31.39 -18.50 -0.70
C HIS A 352 -30.83 -19.69 0.10
N GLY A 353 -31.38 -20.87 -0.13
CA GLY A 353 -30.89 -22.11 0.46
C GLY A 353 -30.97 -22.12 2.00
N LYS A 354 -29.97 -22.68 2.65
CA LYS A 354 -29.84 -22.72 4.10
C LYS A 354 -29.23 -21.44 4.68
N THR A 355 -29.76 -20.28 4.28
CA THR A 355 -29.30 -18.97 4.72
C THR A 355 -30.35 -18.35 5.62
N VAL A 356 -29.95 -17.96 6.83
CA VAL A 356 -30.83 -17.38 7.86
C VAL A 356 -30.30 -16.01 8.27
N SER A 357 -31.13 -14.99 8.10
CA SER A 357 -30.86 -13.64 8.61
C SER A 357 -31.48 -13.47 10.01
N GLY A 358 -30.95 -12.56 10.80
CA GLY A 358 -31.45 -12.28 12.15
C GLY A 358 -31.14 -13.39 13.17
N VAL A 359 -30.01 -14.09 13.00
CA VAL A 359 -29.53 -15.09 13.94
C VAL A 359 -28.81 -14.40 15.10
N ASP A 360 -29.11 -14.78 16.33
CA ASP A 360 -28.43 -14.25 17.52
C ASP A 360 -26.92 -14.59 17.52
N GLY A 361 -26.11 -13.74 18.11
CA GLY A 361 -24.65 -13.90 18.20
C GLY A 361 -23.88 -13.15 17.11
N GLY A 362 -24.51 -12.20 16.44
CA GLY A 362 -23.85 -11.21 15.59
C GLY A 362 -22.95 -10.27 16.39
N LEU A 363 -22.05 -9.59 15.71
CA LEU A 363 -21.20 -8.57 16.32
C LEU A 363 -22.03 -7.41 16.90
N PHE A 364 -23.14 -7.09 16.21
CA PHE A 364 -24.08 -6.02 16.61
C PHE A 364 -25.43 -6.61 17.11
N GLY A 365 -25.40 -7.83 17.67
CA GLY A 365 -26.54 -8.53 18.22
C GLY A 365 -27.00 -9.68 17.33
N ARG A 366 -27.43 -9.40 16.11
CA ARG A 366 -27.87 -10.41 15.13
C ARG A 366 -27.08 -10.31 13.83
N CYS A 367 -26.97 -11.43 13.11
CA CYS A 367 -26.18 -11.53 11.88
C CYS A 367 -26.85 -12.41 10.83
N LEU A 368 -26.25 -12.51 9.66
CA LEU A 368 -26.54 -13.48 8.63
C LEU A 368 -25.72 -14.76 8.91
N ARG A 369 -26.39 -15.92 8.98
CA ARG A 369 -25.72 -17.21 8.95
C ARG A 369 -25.92 -17.87 7.60
N VAL A 370 -24.81 -18.23 6.95
CA VAL A 370 -24.80 -19.05 5.74
C VAL A 370 -24.28 -20.43 6.11
N ALA A 371 -25.13 -21.44 5.96
CA ALA A 371 -24.77 -22.84 6.18
C ALA A 371 -24.64 -23.50 4.81
N ALA A 372 -23.39 -23.75 4.38
CA ALA A 372 -23.12 -24.39 3.10
C ALA A 372 -23.94 -25.68 2.92
N ASP A 373 -24.56 -25.83 1.77
CA ASP A 373 -25.29 -27.05 1.38
C ASP A 373 -24.72 -27.58 0.06
N GLU A 374 -24.47 -28.89 -0.01
CA GLU A 374 -23.99 -29.54 -1.22
C GLU A 374 -25.02 -29.55 -2.36
N LYS A 375 -26.28 -29.21 -2.07
CA LYS A 375 -27.40 -29.38 -2.99
C LYS A 375 -27.97 -28.09 -3.60
N GLY A 376 -27.45 -26.92 -3.22
CA GLY A 376 -28.01 -25.68 -3.74
C GLY A 376 -27.24 -24.43 -3.34
N ALA A 377 -27.53 -23.32 -4.02
CA ALA A 377 -26.97 -22.03 -3.67
C ALA A 377 -27.44 -21.59 -2.28
N CYS A 378 -26.49 -21.26 -1.40
CA CYS A 378 -26.74 -20.64 -0.11
C CYS A 378 -26.12 -19.26 -0.11
N GLY A 379 -26.85 -18.26 0.36
CA GLY A 379 -26.37 -16.88 0.41
C GLY A 379 -27.49 -15.86 0.27
N VAL A 380 -27.11 -14.61 0.08
CA VAL A 380 -28.03 -13.51 -0.18
C VAL A 380 -27.68 -12.86 -1.52
N SER A 381 -28.65 -12.81 -2.47
CA SER A 381 -28.51 -12.01 -3.67
C SER A 381 -28.89 -10.56 -3.40
N LEU A 382 -28.22 -9.64 -4.08
CA LEU A 382 -28.51 -8.20 -4.08
C LEU A 382 -29.05 -7.82 -5.45
N ASP A 383 -30.34 -8.12 -5.70
CA ASP A 383 -31.00 -7.93 -6.96
C ASP A 383 -31.14 -6.42 -7.28
N GLY A 384 -30.72 -6.00 -8.47
CA GLY A 384 -30.61 -4.60 -8.86
C GLY A 384 -29.17 -4.05 -8.78
N SER A 385 -28.25 -4.75 -8.09
CA SER A 385 -26.85 -4.35 -7.99
C SER A 385 -26.07 -4.56 -9.28
N GLU A 386 -26.56 -5.38 -10.22
CA GLU A 386 -26.00 -5.53 -11.56
C GLU A 386 -26.06 -4.24 -12.40
N LYS A 387 -26.89 -3.28 -11.97
CA LYS A 387 -27.01 -1.94 -12.58
C LYS A 387 -25.94 -0.97 -12.09
N LEU A 388 -25.24 -1.31 -11.00
CA LEU A 388 -24.10 -0.53 -10.54
C LEU A 388 -22.98 -0.67 -11.55
N ASP A 389 -22.46 0.48 -11.97
CA ASP A 389 -21.42 0.51 -12.99
C ASP A 389 -20.04 0.36 -12.33
N PHE A 390 -19.51 -0.85 -12.38
CA PHE A 390 -18.13 -1.17 -12.01
C PHE A 390 -17.24 -1.28 -13.26
N GLU A 391 -17.43 -0.41 -14.23
CA GLU A 391 -16.58 -0.35 -15.42
C GLU A 391 -15.11 -0.07 -15.05
N ASN A 392 -14.23 -0.25 -16.03
CA ASN A 392 -12.83 0.10 -15.90
C ASN A 392 -12.71 1.57 -15.47
N GLY A 393 -12.10 1.82 -14.31
CA GLY A 393 -11.99 3.16 -13.74
C GLY A 393 -13.07 3.55 -12.73
N ALA A 394 -14.10 2.72 -12.49
CA ALA A 394 -15.09 3.03 -11.46
C ALA A 394 -14.54 2.88 -10.05
N ASP A 395 -14.84 3.86 -9.21
CA ASP A 395 -14.61 3.77 -7.78
C ASP A 395 -15.63 2.84 -7.13
N PHE A 396 -15.20 2.03 -6.17
CA PHE A 396 -16.13 1.28 -5.33
C PHE A 396 -15.53 0.95 -3.96
N THR A 397 -16.39 0.57 -3.03
CA THR A 397 -16.01 -0.05 -1.76
C THR A 397 -17.01 -1.14 -1.40
N VAL A 398 -16.49 -2.28 -0.93
CA VAL A 398 -17.27 -3.30 -0.24
C VAL A 398 -16.68 -3.44 1.16
N ALA A 399 -17.52 -3.51 2.20
CA ALA A 399 -17.08 -3.75 3.56
C ALA A 399 -18.03 -4.70 4.28
N LEU A 400 -17.48 -5.53 5.19
CA LEU A 400 -18.26 -6.48 6.00
C LEU A 400 -17.48 -6.91 7.24
N TRP A 401 -18.21 -7.41 8.23
CA TRP A 401 -17.67 -8.25 9.29
C TRP A 401 -17.95 -9.72 8.99
N LEU A 402 -16.95 -10.57 9.19
CA LEU A 402 -16.96 -11.99 8.87
C LEU A 402 -16.50 -12.80 10.08
N ARG A 403 -17.22 -13.89 10.40
CA ARG A 403 -16.79 -14.90 11.35
C ARG A 403 -16.82 -16.26 10.70
N LEU A 404 -15.70 -16.96 10.69
CA LEU A 404 -15.57 -18.32 10.19
C LEU A 404 -15.27 -19.23 11.38
N ASP A 405 -16.09 -20.24 11.59
CA ASP A 405 -15.90 -21.17 12.72
C ASP A 405 -14.87 -22.26 12.39
N GLU A 406 -14.64 -22.52 11.12
CA GLU A 406 -13.72 -23.55 10.62
C GLU A 406 -13.17 -23.20 9.22
N PRO A 407 -12.12 -23.90 8.75
CA PRO A 407 -11.63 -23.76 7.39
C PRO A 407 -12.75 -23.97 6.36
N GLN A 408 -12.83 -23.05 5.40
CA GLN A 408 -13.82 -23.10 4.34
C GLN A 408 -13.49 -24.18 3.30
N ALA A 409 -14.51 -24.67 2.59
CA ALA A 409 -14.28 -25.37 1.35
C ALA A 409 -13.40 -24.50 0.43
N PRO A 410 -12.42 -25.07 -0.28
CA PRO A 410 -11.54 -24.29 -1.13
C PRO A 410 -12.34 -23.39 -2.09
N GLN A 411 -12.02 -22.09 -2.08
CA GLN A 411 -12.63 -21.09 -2.95
C GLN A 411 -14.13 -20.83 -2.71
N ALA A 412 -14.68 -21.13 -1.52
CA ALA A 412 -16.04 -20.75 -1.18
C ALA A 412 -16.21 -19.22 -1.20
N PRO A 413 -17.10 -18.66 -2.03
CA PRO A 413 -17.28 -17.22 -2.13
C PRO A 413 -17.87 -16.65 -0.83
N ILE A 414 -17.27 -15.56 -0.34
CA ILE A 414 -17.78 -14.76 0.79
C ILE A 414 -18.67 -13.65 0.25
N PHE A 415 -18.19 -12.92 -0.76
CA PHE A 415 -19.02 -12.07 -1.61
C PHE A 415 -18.48 -12.05 -3.04
N ALA A 416 -19.33 -11.82 -4.02
CA ALA A 416 -18.94 -11.72 -5.42
C ALA A 416 -20.00 -11.04 -6.29
N ASN A 417 -19.55 -10.41 -7.37
CA ASN A 417 -20.33 -10.16 -8.58
C ASN A 417 -19.76 -10.92 -9.78
N LYS A 418 -18.85 -11.85 -9.56
CA LYS A 418 -18.10 -12.61 -10.56
C LYS A 418 -18.72 -13.99 -10.74
N ASP A 419 -18.76 -14.50 -11.99
CA ASP A 419 -18.93 -15.93 -12.25
C ASP A 419 -17.63 -16.63 -11.85
N TRP A 420 -17.67 -17.33 -10.71
CA TRP A 420 -16.49 -18.00 -10.13
C TRP A 420 -16.39 -19.47 -10.51
N THR A 421 -17.28 -19.99 -11.35
CA THR A 421 -17.26 -21.40 -11.75
C THR A 421 -15.99 -21.80 -12.50
N THR A 422 -15.34 -20.88 -13.21
CA THR A 422 -14.10 -21.11 -13.94
C THR A 422 -12.94 -20.22 -13.52
N GLY A 423 -13.17 -19.21 -12.72
CA GLY A 423 -12.18 -18.19 -12.34
C GLY A 423 -11.70 -17.29 -13.50
N LYS A 424 -12.25 -17.47 -14.74
CA LYS A 424 -11.78 -16.81 -15.96
C LYS A 424 -12.60 -15.59 -16.36
N ASN A 425 -13.66 -15.30 -15.65
CA ASN A 425 -14.62 -14.26 -15.96
C ASN A 425 -14.23 -12.91 -15.32
N PRO A 426 -14.75 -11.77 -15.82
CA PRO A 426 -14.56 -10.48 -15.18
C PRO A 426 -15.26 -10.42 -13.81
N GLY A 427 -14.98 -9.36 -13.05
CA GLY A 427 -15.62 -9.09 -11.77
C GLY A 427 -14.70 -9.29 -10.58
N ILE A 428 -15.30 -9.28 -9.40
CA ILE A 428 -14.61 -9.41 -8.11
C ILE A 428 -15.21 -10.55 -7.29
N VAL A 429 -14.37 -11.21 -6.52
CA VAL A 429 -14.78 -12.21 -5.52
C VAL A 429 -13.83 -12.19 -4.33
N LEU A 430 -14.37 -12.24 -3.13
CA LEU A 430 -13.66 -12.60 -1.91
C LEU A 430 -13.98 -14.04 -1.58
N VAL A 431 -12.98 -14.89 -1.40
CA VAL A 431 -13.17 -16.32 -1.14
C VAL A 431 -12.46 -16.74 0.15
N GLY A 432 -12.99 -17.77 0.80
CA GLY A 432 -12.28 -18.46 1.85
C GLY A 432 -10.94 -19.01 1.34
N ALA A 433 -9.89 -18.84 2.15
CA ALA A 433 -8.54 -19.16 1.71
C ALA A 433 -8.35 -20.64 1.41
N ARG A 434 -7.57 -20.88 0.35
CA ARG A 434 -7.08 -22.20 0.02
C ARG A 434 -5.82 -22.47 0.84
N LYS A 435 -5.81 -23.53 1.64
CA LYS A 435 -4.59 -24.08 2.21
C LYS A 435 -3.71 -24.57 1.05
N THR A 436 -2.54 -23.99 0.87
CA THR A 436 -1.50 -24.53 -0.01
C THR A 436 -0.40 -25.13 0.83
N ASP A 437 0.36 -26.10 0.27
CA ASP A 437 1.48 -26.73 0.98
C ASP A 437 2.58 -25.72 1.36
N ALA A 438 2.64 -24.59 0.66
CA ALA A 438 3.61 -23.52 0.91
C ALA A 438 3.13 -22.48 1.94
N VAL A 439 1.81 -22.35 2.18
CA VAL A 439 1.23 -21.37 3.09
C VAL A 439 0.27 -22.10 4.01
N LYS A 440 0.68 -22.26 5.27
CA LYS A 440 -0.02 -23.10 6.26
C LYS A 440 -1.34 -22.52 6.75
N GLN A 441 -1.51 -21.21 6.67
CA GLN A 441 -2.73 -20.48 7.02
C GLN A 441 -2.89 -19.29 6.09
N LEU A 442 -4.05 -19.16 5.44
CA LEU A 442 -4.46 -17.94 4.75
C LEU A 442 -5.82 -17.54 5.35
N GLY A 443 -6.03 -16.24 5.50
CA GLY A 443 -7.32 -15.70 5.92
C GLY A 443 -8.35 -15.84 4.83
N VAL A 444 -8.43 -14.87 3.95
CA VAL A 444 -9.26 -14.89 2.75
C VAL A 444 -8.42 -14.44 1.55
N CYS A 445 -8.87 -14.77 0.35
CA CYS A 445 -8.24 -14.32 -0.89
C CYS A 445 -9.24 -13.47 -1.69
N PHE A 446 -8.82 -12.29 -2.08
CA PHE A 446 -9.56 -11.46 -3.02
C PHE A 446 -9.02 -11.71 -4.43
N ASN A 447 -9.94 -11.94 -5.36
CA ASN A 447 -9.62 -12.10 -6.77
C ASN A 447 -10.40 -11.09 -7.60
N CYS A 448 -9.77 -10.50 -8.59
CA CYS A 448 -10.46 -9.66 -9.56
C CYS A 448 -9.87 -9.82 -10.96
N GLY A 449 -10.70 -9.51 -11.98
CA GLY A 449 -10.33 -9.53 -13.39
C GLY A 449 -10.34 -10.92 -14.04
N LEU A 450 -9.80 -10.99 -15.25
CA LEU A 450 -9.76 -12.18 -16.11
C LEU A 450 -8.54 -13.04 -15.79
N SER A 451 -8.62 -14.35 -16.03
CA SER A 451 -7.51 -15.28 -15.76
C SER A 451 -6.38 -15.30 -16.81
N SER A 452 -6.29 -14.35 -17.71
CA SER A 452 -5.07 -14.17 -18.50
C SER A 452 -4.02 -13.47 -17.63
N ASP A 453 -2.78 -13.89 -17.73
CA ASP A 453 -1.68 -13.65 -16.79
C ASP A 453 -1.44 -12.18 -16.39
N GLU A 454 -1.85 -11.21 -17.22
CA GLU A 454 -1.70 -9.78 -16.96
C GLU A 454 -3.01 -9.07 -16.58
N LYS A 455 -4.14 -9.80 -16.51
CA LYS A 455 -5.49 -9.24 -16.32
C LYS A 455 -6.21 -9.81 -15.11
N ARG A 456 -5.47 -10.38 -14.18
CA ARG A 456 -5.98 -10.96 -12.94
C ARG A 456 -5.12 -10.53 -11.76
N ILE A 457 -5.77 -10.23 -10.65
CA ILE A 457 -5.11 -10.00 -9.37
C ILE A 457 -5.66 -10.99 -8.36
N ASP A 458 -4.77 -11.64 -7.63
CA ASP A 458 -5.06 -12.46 -6.46
C ASP A 458 -4.35 -11.84 -5.25
N MET A 459 -5.12 -11.44 -4.23
CA MET A 459 -4.62 -10.80 -3.03
C MET A 459 -5.00 -11.63 -1.81
N GLY A 460 -4.06 -12.39 -1.25
CA GLY A 460 -4.24 -13.07 0.04
C GLY A 460 -4.14 -12.10 1.21
N THR A 461 -5.00 -12.26 2.21
CA THR A 461 -4.95 -11.50 3.46
C THR A 461 -4.08 -12.18 4.51
N PHE A 462 -4.07 -11.66 5.72
CA PHE A 462 -3.42 -12.32 6.86
C PHE A 462 -4.26 -13.46 7.41
N ASP A 463 -3.64 -14.28 8.25
CA ASP A 463 -4.33 -15.35 8.97
C ASP A 463 -5.52 -14.80 9.75
N ILE A 464 -6.53 -15.64 9.92
CA ILE A 464 -7.72 -15.34 10.72
C ILE A 464 -7.78 -16.28 11.92
N ASP A 465 -8.32 -15.76 13.01
CA ASP A 465 -8.68 -16.57 14.16
C ASP A 465 -10.11 -17.08 13.96
N TYR A 466 -10.29 -18.40 13.86
CA TYR A 466 -11.59 -19.00 13.71
C TYR A 466 -12.44 -18.77 14.97
N GLY A 467 -13.72 -18.52 14.78
CA GLY A 467 -14.66 -18.17 15.84
C GLY A 467 -14.69 -16.68 16.18
N GLU A 468 -13.73 -15.89 15.68
CA GLU A 468 -13.64 -14.46 15.96
C GLU A 468 -14.13 -13.61 14.78
N TRP A 469 -14.75 -12.46 15.10
CA TRP A 469 -15.17 -11.49 14.09
C TRP A 469 -13.98 -10.74 13.51
N CYS A 470 -13.84 -10.75 12.20
CA CYS A 470 -12.81 -10.04 11.46
C CYS A 470 -13.44 -9.07 10.45
N PHE A 471 -12.93 -7.85 10.42
CA PHE A 471 -13.38 -6.84 9.46
C PHE A 471 -12.64 -6.99 8.15
N TYR A 472 -13.36 -6.88 7.04
CA TYR A 472 -12.79 -6.80 5.69
C TYR A 472 -13.37 -5.62 4.93
N ALA A 473 -12.51 -4.92 4.18
CA ALA A 473 -12.96 -3.97 3.19
C ALA A 473 -12.08 -4.05 1.94
N VAL A 474 -12.70 -3.81 0.80
CA VAL A 474 -12.01 -3.69 -0.50
C VAL A 474 -12.40 -2.35 -1.09
N THR A 475 -11.40 -1.53 -1.42
CA THR A 475 -11.61 -0.26 -2.11
C THR A 475 -10.88 -0.26 -3.43
N ARG A 476 -11.50 0.28 -4.48
CA ARG A 476 -10.83 0.63 -5.73
C ARG A 476 -11.04 2.10 -6.02
N ARG A 477 -9.95 2.82 -6.25
CA ARG A 477 -9.97 4.24 -6.62
C ARG A 477 -9.92 4.39 -8.13
N ALA A 478 -10.42 5.52 -8.65
CA ALA A 478 -10.40 5.86 -10.07
C ALA A 478 -9.00 5.87 -10.71
N ASP A 479 -7.95 6.09 -9.90
CA ASP A 479 -6.56 6.00 -10.33
C ASP A 479 -6.02 4.56 -10.43
N GLY A 480 -6.89 3.56 -10.29
CA GLY A 480 -6.58 2.14 -10.44
C GLY A 480 -6.11 1.44 -9.16
N VAL A 481 -5.82 2.15 -8.09
CA VAL A 481 -5.34 1.51 -6.85
C VAL A 481 -6.44 0.73 -6.17
N LEU A 482 -6.27 -0.58 -6.12
CA LEU A 482 -7.11 -1.53 -5.40
C LEU A 482 -6.44 -1.82 -4.06
N THR A 483 -7.18 -1.69 -2.96
CA THR A 483 -6.67 -1.98 -1.61
C THR A 483 -7.64 -2.92 -0.91
N ILE A 484 -7.11 -4.01 -0.35
CA ILE A 484 -7.83 -4.86 0.59
C ILE A 484 -7.36 -4.55 2.00
N TYR A 485 -8.34 -4.39 2.90
CA TYR A 485 -8.14 -4.15 4.33
C TYR A 485 -8.61 -5.35 5.12
N GLN A 486 -7.90 -5.65 6.19
CA GLN A 486 -8.30 -6.61 7.23
C GLN A 486 -8.13 -5.95 8.59
N GLY A 487 -9.17 -6.01 9.42
CA GLY A 487 -9.14 -5.51 10.79
C GLY A 487 -9.14 -6.67 11.78
N GLY A 488 -8.14 -6.71 12.65
CA GLY A 488 -7.99 -7.72 13.69
C GLY A 488 -8.59 -7.30 15.03
N GLN A 489 -8.70 -8.26 15.96
CA GLN A 489 -9.12 -8.02 17.35
C GLN A 489 -8.10 -7.20 18.14
N ASP A 490 -6.85 -7.20 17.70
CA ASP A 490 -5.75 -6.40 18.26
C ASP A 490 -5.90 -4.87 18.03
N GLY A 491 -6.88 -4.47 17.22
CA GLY A 491 -7.19 -3.06 16.92
C GLY A 491 -6.42 -2.45 15.78
N HIS A 492 -5.58 -3.21 15.14
CA HIS A 492 -4.89 -2.74 13.95
C HIS A 492 -5.74 -2.96 12.69
N LEU A 493 -5.59 -2.06 11.72
CA LEU A 493 -6.13 -2.21 10.38
C LEU A 493 -4.95 -2.42 9.44
N TYR A 494 -4.89 -3.58 8.81
CA TYR A 494 -3.84 -3.98 7.87
C TYR A 494 -4.32 -3.77 6.46
N TRP A 495 -3.39 -3.57 5.51
CA TRP A 495 -3.75 -3.51 4.10
C TRP A 495 -2.61 -3.93 3.19
N ILE A 496 -3.03 -4.37 2.02
CA ILE A 496 -2.17 -4.56 0.85
C ILE A 496 -2.85 -3.90 -0.34
N ALA A 497 -2.07 -3.49 -1.34
CA ALA A 497 -2.58 -2.82 -2.52
C ALA A 497 -1.98 -3.40 -3.80
N GLU A 498 -2.75 -3.29 -4.90
CA GLU A 498 -2.33 -3.70 -6.25
C GLU A 498 -2.86 -2.72 -7.29
N ASP A 499 -2.21 -2.67 -8.46
CA ASP A 499 -2.66 -1.86 -9.59
C ASP A 499 -3.73 -2.63 -10.39
N ALA A 500 -4.95 -2.16 -10.26
CA ALA A 500 -6.13 -2.70 -10.94
C ALA A 500 -6.62 -1.80 -12.09
N SER A 501 -5.79 -0.91 -12.61
CA SER A 501 -6.18 0.06 -13.66
C SER A 501 -6.61 -0.60 -14.97
N ALA A 502 -6.04 -1.75 -15.30
CA ALA A 502 -6.29 -2.48 -16.55
C ALA A 502 -7.33 -3.62 -16.43
N LEU A 503 -7.98 -3.79 -15.26
CA LEU A 503 -8.83 -4.95 -15.00
C LEU A 503 -10.27 -4.78 -15.47
N ALA A 504 -10.85 -5.85 -15.99
CA ALA A 504 -12.26 -5.94 -16.32
C ALA A 504 -13.08 -6.31 -15.07
N LEU A 505 -13.89 -5.39 -14.59
CA LEU A 505 -14.69 -5.57 -13.37
C LEU A 505 -16.20 -5.65 -13.65
N LYS A 506 -16.67 -5.18 -14.80
CA LYS A 506 -18.08 -5.21 -15.19
C LYS A 506 -18.50 -6.63 -15.59
N THR A 507 -19.55 -7.13 -14.99
CA THR A 507 -20.05 -8.50 -15.21
C THR A 507 -21.49 -8.55 -15.70
N GLY A 508 -22.31 -7.55 -15.36
CA GLY A 508 -23.77 -7.61 -15.51
C GLY A 508 -24.46 -8.59 -14.57
N LEU A 509 -23.74 -9.13 -13.58
CA LEU A 509 -24.26 -10.03 -12.56
C LEU A 509 -24.50 -9.28 -11.25
N PRO A 510 -25.52 -9.67 -10.46
CA PRO A 510 -25.75 -9.10 -9.14
C PRO A 510 -24.62 -9.48 -8.18
N PHE A 511 -24.44 -8.67 -7.13
CA PHE A 511 -23.66 -9.08 -5.98
C PHE A 511 -24.38 -10.17 -5.19
N TRP A 512 -23.57 -11.10 -4.70
CA TRP A 512 -24.00 -12.10 -3.74
C TRP A 512 -23.13 -12.07 -2.48
N ILE A 513 -23.70 -12.42 -1.37
CA ILE A 513 -23.02 -12.72 -0.11
C ILE A 513 -23.17 -14.22 0.13
N GLY A 514 -22.05 -14.92 0.34
CA GLY A 514 -22.02 -16.37 0.53
C GLY A 514 -22.03 -17.21 -0.75
N GLN A 515 -22.10 -16.58 -1.92
CA GLN A 515 -22.14 -17.25 -3.21
C GLN A 515 -21.48 -16.40 -4.31
N ASP A 516 -21.25 -16.95 -5.49
CA ASP A 516 -20.76 -16.23 -6.66
C ASP A 516 -21.87 -15.43 -7.36
N GLY A 517 -21.50 -14.53 -8.27
CA GLY A 517 -22.45 -13.65 -8.96
C GLY A 517 -23.54 -14.37 -9.78
N THR A 518 -23.35 -15.66 -10.12
CA THR A 518 -24.35 -16.48 -10.82
C THR A 518 -25.31 -17.19 -9.89
N GLY A 519 -24.98 -17.31 -8.61
CA GLY A 519 -25.70 -18.16 -7.67
C GLY A 519 -25.54 -19.67 -7.97
N LYS A 520 -24.54 -20.08 -8.75
CA LYS A 520 -24.37 -21.46 -9.24
C LYS A 520 -23.03 -22.10 -8.84
N CYS A 521 -22.19 -21.42 -8.09
CA CYS A 521 -20.96 -22.02 -7.60
C CYS A 521 -21.26 -23.24 -6.74
N LYS A 522 -20.50 -24.31 -6.95
CA LYS A 522 -20.73 -25.61 -6.27
C LYS A 522 -20.49 -25.56 -4.75
N VAL A 523 -19.77 -24.55 -4.30
CA VAL A 523 -19.45 -24.32 -2.89
C VAL A 523 -20.03 -22.98 -2.46
N SER A 524 -20.50 -22.91 -1.24
CA SER A 524 -21.02 -21.70 -0.59
C SER A 524 -20.22 -21.42 0.68
N LEU A 525 -20.29 -20.21 1.16
CA LEU A 525 -19.78 -19.84 2.48
C LEU A 525 -20.40 -20.73 3.58
N LYS A 526 -19.57 -21.08 4.57
CA LYS A 526 -20.01 -21.59 5.86
C LYS A 526 -19.50 -20.65 6.95
N GLY A 527 -20.36 -19.80 7.46
CA GLY A 527 -19.97 -18.76 8.42
C GLY A 527 -21.03 -17.69 8.60
N ASP A 528 -20.66 -16.68 9.36
CA ASP A 528 -21.52 -15.56 9.71
C ASP A 528 -21.00 -14.26 9.09
N VAL A 529 -21.94 -13.44 8.63
CA VAL A 529 -21.66 -12.10 8.08
C VAL A 529 -22.51 -11.08 8.82
N ASP A 530 -21.90 -9.96 9.17
CA ASP A 530 -22.60 -8.84 9.79
C ASP A 530 -22.21 -7.53 9.10
N ASP A 531 -23.11 -6.56 9.12
CA ASP A 531 -22.87 -5.17 8.70
C ASP A 531 -22.28 -5.04 7.28
N PHE A 532 -22.82 -5.80 6.31
CA PHE A 532 -22.36 -5.74 4.91
C PHE A 532 -22.78 -4.42 4.25
N ALA A 533 -21.83 -3.77 3.58
CA ALA A 533 -22.10 -2.51 2.88
C ALA A 533 -21.35 -2.39 1.55
N LEU A 534 -21.98 -1.70 0.59
CA LEU A 534 -21.48 -1.47 -0.76
C LEU A 534 -21.62 0.00 -1.12
N TRP A 535 -20.52 0.63 -1.57
CA TRP A 535 -20.48 2.01 -2.06
C TRP A 535 -20.09 2.07 -3.54
N THR A 536 -20.65 3.05 -4.24
CA THR A 536 -20.25 3.46 -5.60
C THR A 536 -19.14 4.52 -5.58
N ARG A 537 -18.35 4.54 -4.54
CA ARG A 537 -17.13 5.34 -4.39
C ARG A 537 -16.06 4.60 -3.60
N ALA A 538 -14.82 4.98 -3.79
CA ALA A 538 -13.75 4.55 -2.90
C ALA A 538 -13.84 5.31 -1.57
N LEU A 539 -13.94 4.58 -0.46
CA LEU A 539 -13.74 5.15 0.87
C LEU A 539 -12.26 5.48 1.05
N THR A 540 -11.98 6.57 1.75
CA THR A 540 -10.62 6.87 2.20
C THR A 540 -10.21 5.88 3.30
N ARG A 541 -8.91 5.74 3.53
CA ARG A 541 -8.41 4.87 4.61
C ARG A 541 -8.93 5.31 5.98
N GLU A 542 -9.09 6.61 6.22
CA GLU A 542 -9.66 7.16 7.44
C GLU A 542 -11.13 6.77 7.60
N GLU A 543 -11.90 6.76 6.52
CA GLU A 543 -13.30 6.31 6.53
C GLU A 543 -13.39 4.80 6.82
N VAL A 544 -12.54 3.99 6.19
CA VAL A 544 -12.44 2.54 6.46
C VAL A 544 -12.04 2.29 7.91
N ARG A 545 -11.02 2.99 8.42
CA ARG A 545 -10.59 2.90 9.83
C ARG A 545 -11.71 3.30 10.78
N ARG A 546 -12.46 4.36 10.47
CA ARG A 546 -13.60 4.79 11.29
C ARG A 546 -14.68 3.72 11.41
N ILE A 547 -14.99 3.00 10.32
CA ILE A 547 -15.95 1.88 10.34
C ILE A 547 -15.40 0.74 11.21
N HIS A 548 -14.16 0.34 11.00
CA HIS A 548 -13.50 -0.71 11.77
C HIS A 548 -13.46 -0.38 13.28
N ASP A 549 -12.98 0.81 13.65
CA ASP A 549 -12.80 1.22 15.04
C ASP A 549 -14.14 1.39 15.78
N ALA A 550 -15.19 1.81 15.06
CA ALA A 550 -16.54 1.88 15.59
C ALA A 550 -17.13 0.48 15.82
N GLY A 551 -16.97 -0.42 14.85
CA GLY A 551 -17.44 -1.79 14.96
C GLY A 551 -16.82 -2.55 16.13
N ARG A 552 -15.51 -2.36 16.37
CA ARG A 552 -14.82 -2.89 17.56
C ARG A 552 -15.38 -2.36 18.90
N LYS A 553 -16.05 -1.22 18.88
CA LYS A 553 -16.73 -0.61 20.05
C LYS A 553 -18.21 -0.99 20.13
N GLY A 554 -18.68 -1.89 19.27
CA GLY A 554 -20.08 -2.31 19.22
C GLY A 554 -21.01 -1.35 18.48
N HIS A 555 -20.48 -0.43 17.67
CA HIS A 555 -21.28 0.50 16.86
C HIS A 555 -21.33 0.02 15.40
N ASP A 556 -22.52 -0.28 14.92
CA ASP A 556 -22.79 -0.66 13.54
C ASP A 556 -22.63 0.54 12.57
N LEU A 557 -22.55 0.26 11.28
CA LEU A 557 -22.47 1.29 10.25
C LEU A 557 -23.72 2.20 10.26
N GLY A 558 -24.89 1.65 10.57
CA GLY A 558 -26.14 2.39 10.63
C GLY A 558 -26.08 3.56 11.63
N SER A 559 -25.43 3.36 12.77
CA SER A 559 -25.21 4.39 13.78
C SER A 559 -24.29 5.52 13.27
N LEU A 560 -23.25 5.18 12.46
CA LEU A 560 -22.31 6.13 11.90
C LEU A 560 -22.91 6.95 10.75
N VAL A 561 -23.83 6.37 9.99
CA VAL A 561 -24.52 7.02 8.87
C VAL A 561 -25.59 8.00 9.39
N LYS A 562 -26.26 7.67 10.51
CA LYS A 562 -27.30 8.52 11.13
C LYS A 562 -26.75 9.69 11.95
N ALA A 563 -25.52 9.58 12.44
CA ALA A 563 -24.86 10.62 13.25
C ALA A 563 -24.40 11.80 12.36
N ARG A 564 -25.36 12.59 11.83
CA ARG A 564 -25.13 13.87 11.16
C ARG A 564 -25.56 15.03 12.05
#